data_a04cfa74d82933a27260b5a46eeee80f
#
_entry.id   a04cfa74d82933a27260b5a46eeee80f
#
_cell.length_a   1.000
_cell.length_b   1.000
_cell.length_c   1.000
_cell.angle_alpha   90.00
_cell.angle_beta   90.00
_cell.angle_gamma   90.00
#
_symmetry.space_group_name_H-M   'P 1'
#
loop_
_entity.id
_entity.type
_entity.pdbx_description
1 polymer ?
#
loop_
_entity_poly.entity_id
_entity_poly.type
_entity_poly.pdbx_seq_one_letter_code
_entity_poly.pdbx_strand_id
1 'polypeptide(L)'
;MRIDIYELKEVGEFNVVTYKELMENDKVLGDKLVRRTQYIVHPDSIKYIPLQVDNTAKYLGVAAGYLNIDTANWKLSLLKQSKTGLNTNQNYLYLYADKAGLQQLSQAQMTALLKDYAKRHPKDPLVKKNGKLVIPKPDYSKGIYTQRTF
;
A
#
# COMPACT_ATOMS: atom_id res chain seq x y z
N MET A 1 -2.86 12.91 -0.06
CA MET A 1 -3.89 11.89 -0.30
C MET A 1 -3.96 10.94 0.89
N ARG A 2 -5.13 10.67 1.35
CA ARG A 2 -5.36 9.66 2.39
C ARG A 2 -5.41 8.27 1.78
N ILE A 3 -4.67 7.35 2.37
CA ILE A 3 -4.67 5.93 2.01
C ILE A 3 -5.01 5.12 3.25
N ASP A 4 -6.01 4.26 3.15
CA ASP A 4 -6.36 3.31 4.20
C ASP A 4 -6.02 1.90 3.75
N ILE A 5 -5.36 1.15 4.62
CA ILE A 5 -5.03 -0.25 4.38
C ILE A 5 -5.82 -1.12 5.36
N TYR A 6 -6.54 -2.08 4.81
CA TYR A 6 -7.41 -3.00 5.54
C TYR A 6 -6.82 -4.40 5.48
N GLU A 7 -6.58 -5.01 6.62
CA GLU A 7 -6.23 -6.42 6.70
C GLU A 7 -7.53 -7.22 6.82
N LEU A 8 -7.79 -8.08 5.84
CA LEU A 8 -9.08 -8.73 5.65
C LEU A 8 -8.97 -10.26 5.64
N LYS A 9 -9.93 -10.92 6.26
CA LYS A 9 -10.09 -12.37 6.15
C LYS A 9 -10.73 -12.76 4.83
N GLU A 10 -11.67 -11.94 4.34
CA GLU A 10 -12.39 -12.10 3.08
C GLU A 10 -12.59 -10.73 2.44
N VAL A 11 -12.77 -10.69 1.12
CA VAL A 11 -12.88 -9.43 0.36
C VAL A 11 -14.26 -9.12 -0.18
N GLY A 12 -15.25 -10.00 0.01
CA GLY A 12 -16.57 -9.84 -0.58
C GLY A 12 -17.21 -8.51 -0.25
N GLU A 13 -17.34 -8.19 1.02
CA GLU A 13 -17.92 -6.93 1.48
C GLU A 13 -17.08 -5.72 1.08
N PHE A 14 -15.76 -5.84 1.17
CA PHE A 14 -14.86 -4.75 0.76
C PHE A 14 -15.02 -4.41 -0.73
N ASN A 15 -15.19 -5.41 -1.58
CA ASN A 15 -15.30 -5.22 -3.02
C ASN A 15 -16.61 -4.53 -3.45
N VAL A 16 -17.67 -4.63 -2.65
CA VAL A 16 -18.98 -4.05 -3.00
C VAL A 16 -19.32 -2.78 -2.24
N VAL A 17 -18.59 -2.46 -1.18
CA VAL A 17 -18.87 -1.27 -0.36
C VAL A 17 -18.54 0.01 -1.13
N THR A 18 -19.33 1.07 -0.90
CA THR A 18 -19.02 2.40 -1.44
C THR A 18 -17.97 3.09 -0.56
N TYR A 19 -17.30 4.09 -1.13
CA TYR A 19 -16.32 4.89 -0.37
C TYR A 19 -16.98 5.57 0.83
N LYS A 20 -18.16 6.12 0.64
CA LYS A 20 -18.91 6.78 1.70
C LYS A 20 -19.23 5.83 2.85
N GLU A 21 -19.76 4.66 2.54
CA GLU A 21 -20.09 3.64 3.54
C GLU A 21 -18.85 3.23 4.34
N LEU A 22 -17.74 2.98 3.63
CA LEU A 22 -16.50 2.54 4.24
C LEU A 22 -15.89 3.62 5.17
N MET A 23 -15.96 4.90 4.77
CA MET A 23 -15.42 6.00 5.56
C MET A 23 -16.31 6.36 6.75
N GLU A 24 -17.62 6.24 6.62
CA GLU A 24 -18.54 6.51 7.71
C GLU A 24 -18.44 5.46 8.82
N ASN A 25 -18.34 4.19 8.43
CA ASN A 25 -18.32 3.12 9.41
C ASN A 25 -17.76 1.82 8.82
N ASP A 26 -16.52 1.48 9.15
CA ASP A 26 -15.90 0.25 8.70
C ASP A 26 -16.52 -1.02 9.31
N LYS A 27 -17.47 -0.89 10.24
CA LYS A 27 -18.27 -2.04 10.73
C LYS A 27 -19.06 -2.73 9.64
N VAL A 28 -19.25 -2.09 8.49
CA VAL A 28 -19.83 -2.72 7.30
C VAL A 28 -19.03 -3.95 6.86
N LEU A 29 -17.73 -4.01 7.17
CA LEU A 29 -16.87 -5.15 6.89
C LEU A 29 -17.04 -6.28 7.90
N GLY A 30 -17.67 -6.00 9.05
CA GLY A 30 -17.99 -6.99 10.07
C GLY A 30 -16.74 -7.66 10.65
N ASP A 31 -16.86 -8.97 10.90
CA ASP A 31 -15.78 -9.80 11.43
C ASP A 31 -14.71 -10.14 10.39
N LYS A 32 -14.89 -9.71 9.14
CA LYS A 32 -13.89 -9.89 8.07
C LYS A 32 -12.72 -8.92 8.21
N LEU A 33 -12.92 -7.79 8.89
CA LEU A 33 -11.87 -6.80 9.15
C LEU A 33 -11.04 -7.22 10.35
N VAL A 34 -9.74 -7.39 10.13
CA VAL A 34 -8.78 -7.68 11.21
C VAL A 34 -8.19 -6.39 11.74
N ARG A 35 -7.71 -5.51 10.84
CA ARG A 35 -7.09 -4.25 11.22
C ARG A 35 -7.16 -3.25 10.08
N ARG A 36 -7.31 -1.99 10.43
CA ARG A 36 -7.27 -0.86 9.51
C ARG A 36 -6.17 0.10 9.93
N THR A 37 -5.38 0.56 8.98
CA THR A 37 -4.32 1.54 9.21
C THR A 37 -4.41 2.65 8.17
N GLN A 38 -4.29 3.91 8.62
CA GLN A 38 -4.39 5.07 7.77
C GLN A 38 -3.03 5.70 7.55
N TYR A 39 -2.78 6.13 6.30
CA TYR A 39 -1.56 6.81 5.90
C TYR A 39 -1.87 8.05 5.08
N ILE A 40 -0.93 9.00 5.09
CA ILE A 40 -0.96 10.16 4.20
C ILE A 40 0.19 10.04 3.22
N VAL A 41 -0.12 10.18 1.93
CA VAL A 41 0.87 10.14 0.84
C VAL A 41 0.83 11.48 0.12
N HIS A 42 2.00 12.10 -0.02
CA HIS A 42 2.13 13.39 -0.70
C HIS A 42 2.31 13.22 -2.21
N PRO A 43 1.89 14.23 -3.01
CA PRO A 43 2.12 14.19 -4.46
C PRO A 43 3.60 14.07 -4.78
N ASP A 44 3.90 13.36 -5.88
CA ASP A 44 5.26 13.14 -6.37
C ASP A 44 6.23 12.68 -5.28
N SER A 45 5.78 11.68 -4.51
CA SER A 45 6.56 11.10 -3.42
C SER A 45 6.45 9.59 -3.42
N ILE A 46 7.39 8.96 -2.73
CA ILE A 46 7.37 7.52 -2.48
C ILE A 46 7.17 7.32 -0.98
N LYS A 47 6.25 6.44 -0.63
CA LYS A 47 6.07 6.03 0.75
C LYS A 47 6.34 4.54 0.88
N TYR A 48 7.34 4.21 1.71
CA TYR A 48 7.59 2.84 2.11
C TYR A 48 6.79 2.53 3.38
N ILE A 49 5.98 1.48 3.31
CA ILE A 49 5.14 1.06 4.45
C ILE A 49 5.55 -0.35 4.83
N PRO A 50 6.29 -0.53 5.94
CA PRO A 50 6.56 -1.86 6.47
C PRO A 50 5.29 -2.38 7.15
N LEU A 51 4.75 -3.49 6.65
CA LEU A 51 3.57 -4.13 7.19
C LEU A 51 3.91 -5.51 7.71
N GLN A 52 3.47 -5.79 8.93
CA GLN A 52 3.37 -7.14 9.44
C GLN A 52 1.90 -7.51 9.47
N VAL A 53 1.45 -8.19 8.43
CA VAL A 53 0.05 -8.57 8.28
C VAL A 53 -0.28 -9.69 9.27
N ASP A 54 -1.42 -9.55 9.96
CA ASP A 54 -1.90 -10.54 10.89
C ASP A 54 -2.06 -11.90 10.20
N ASN A 55 -1.74 -12.97 10.93
CA ASN A 55 -1.79 -14.33 10.39
C ASN A 55 -3.20 -14.75 9.95
N THR A 56 -4.24 -14.17 10.55
CA THR A 56 -5.62 -14.48 10.20
C THR A 56 -6.11 -13.73 8.96
N ALA A 57 -5.40 -12.67 8.54
CA ALA A 57 -5.74 -11.94 7.33
C ALA A 57 -5.19 -12.66 6.10
N LYS A 58 -6.01 -12.76 5.06
CA LYS A 58 -5.65 -13.38 3.78
C LYS A 58 -5.51 -12.36 2.66
N TYR A 59 -6.09 -11.18 2.83
CA TYR A 59 -6.15 -10.14 1.81
C TYR A 59 -5.79 -8.80 2.41
N LEU A 60 -5.34 -7.91 1.54
CA LEU A 60 -5.18 -6.50 1.84
C LEU A 60 -6.14 -5.71 0.96
N GLY A 61 -6.94 -4.87 1.58
CA GLY A 61 -7.73 -3.88 0.88
C GLY A 61 -7.02 -2.53 0.97
N VAL A 62 -7.01 -1.78 -0.11
CA VAL A 62 -6.44 -0.43 -0.15
C VAL A 62 -7.50 0.51 -0.67
N ALA A 63 -7.78 1.58 0.08
CA ALA A 63 -8.71 2.62 -0.32
C ALA A 63 -8.00 3.97 -0.31
N ALA A 64 -8.21 4.75 -1.38
CA ALA A 64 -7.61 6.07 -1.54
C ALA A 64 -8.68 7.16 -1.63
N GLY A 65 -8.47 8.25 -0.92
CA GLY A 65 -9.40 9.38 -0.86
C GLY A 65 -9.21 10.34 -2.04
N TYR A 66 -9.84 10.04 -3.17
CA TYR A 66 -9.82 10.90 -4.36
C TYR A 66 -10.89 11.98 -4.27
N LEU A 67 -10.58 13.16 -4.80
CA LEU A 67 -11.58 14.25 -4.92
C LEU A 67 -12.72 13.84 -5.84
N ASN A 68 -12.41 13.19 -6.96
CA ASN A 68 -13.40 12.70 -7.93
C ASN A 68 -13.60 11.20 -7.71
N ILE A 69 -14.18 10.85 -6.57
CA ILE A 69 -14.32 9.46 -6.14
C ILE A 69 -15.18 8.63 -7.12
N ASP A 70 -16.14 9.25 -7.78
CA ASP A 70 -17.03 8.56 -8.70
C ASP A 70 -16.35 8.11 -10.00
N THR A 71 -15.26 8.75 -10.38
CA THR A 71 -14.54 8.45 -11.62
C THR A 71 -13.20 7.77 -11.40
N ALA A 72 -12.67 7.82 -10.19
CA ALA A 72 -11.38 7.22 -9.86
C ALA A 72 -11.53 5.76 -9.44
N ASN A 73 -10.55 4.95 -9.79
CA ASN A 73 -10.41 3.60 -9.24
C ASN A 73 -9.83 3.71 -7.82
N TRP A 74 -10.69 3.95 -6.84
CA TRP A 74 -10.29 4.34 -5.49
C TRP A 74 -9.92 3.18 -4.57
N LYS A 75 -10.19 1.93 -4.96
CA LYS A 75 -9.86 0.78 -4.12
C LYS A 75 -9.22 -0.35 -4.90
N LEU A 76 -8.39 -1.13 -4.20
CA LEU A 76 -7.80 -2.37 -4.68
C LEU A 76 -7.93 -3.44 -3.63
N SER A 77 -8.12 -4.68 -4.09
CA SER A 77 -8.01 -5.88 -3.24
C SER A 77 -6.79 -6.67 -3.69
N LEU A 78 -5.93 -7.00 -2.73
CA LEU A 78 -4.68 -7.69 -2.99
C LEU A 78 -4.62 -8.97 -2.16
N LEU A 79 -4.11 -10.04 -2.75
CA LEU A 79 -3.84 -11.27 -2.00
C LEU A 79 -2.60 -11.06 -1.13
N LYS A 80 -2.69 -11.43 0.14
CA LYS A 80 -1.53 -11.40 1.03
C LYS A 80 -0.44 -12.29 0.49
N GLN A 81 0.77 -11.75 0.39
CA GLN A 81 1.94 -12.54 0.01
C GLN A 81 2.39 -13.38 1.21
N SER A 82 2.41 -14.68 1.04
CA SER A 82 2.90 -15.58 2.08
C SER A 82 4.40 -15.81 1.94
N LYS A 83 5.10 -15.87 3.07
CA LYS A 83 6.48 -16.34 3.11
C LYS A 83 6.44 -17.86 2.94
N THR A 84 7.04 -18.37 1.88
CA THR A 84 7.09 -19.81 1.64
C THR A 84 8.49 -20.37 1.85
N GLY A 85 8.59 -21.40 2.68
CA GLY A 85 9.79 -22.19 2.86
C GLY A 85 10.99 -21.43 3.40
N LEU A 86 12.17 -21.70 2.84
CA LEU A 86 13.44 -21.10 3.28
C LEU A 86 13.66 -19.69 2.73
N ASN A 87 12.70 -19.16 1.98
CA ASN A 87 12.83 -17.81 1.42
C ASN A 87 12.53 -16.77 2.49
N THR A 88 13.58 -16.14 3.02
CA THR A 88 13.47 -15.07 4.00
C THR A 88 13.28 -13.70 3.37
N ASN A 89 13.24 -13.61 2.03
CA ASN A 89 13.04 -12.36 1.34
C ASN A 89 11.66 -11.80 1.63
N GLN A 90 11.60 -10.51 1.92
CA GLN A 90 10.35 -9.81 2.12
C GLN A 90 9.63 -9.70 0.78
N ASN A 91 8.32 -9.90 0.80
CA ASN A 91 7.48 -9.70 -0.37
C ASN A 91 7.09 -8.23 -0.46
N TYR A 92 7.20 -7.66 -1.65
CA TYR A 92 6.87 -6.28 -1.91
C TYR A 92 5.62 -6.19 -2.76
N LEU A 93 4.73 -5.28 -2.38
CA LEU A 93 3.60 -4.87 -3.20
C LEU A 93 3.87 -3.44 -3.66
N TYR A 94 3.82 -3.24 -4.97
CA TYR A 94 4.07 -1.94 -5.58
C TYR A 94 2.74 -1.33 -6.00
N LEU A 95 2.40 -0.19 -5.40
CA LEU A 95 1.17 0.52 -5.68
C LEU A 95 1.48 1.90 -6.25
N TYR A 96 0.70 2.28 -7.23
CA TYR A 96 0.78 3.58 -7.87
C TYR A 96 -0.57 4.27 -7.80
N ALA A 97 -0.57 5.52 -7.39
CA ALA A 97 -1.77 6.33 -7.32
C ALA A 97 -1.61 7.56 -8.21
N ASP A 98 -2.49 7.70 -9.19
CA ASP A 98 -2.56 8.87 -10.05
C ASP A 98 -4.00 9.38 -10.11
N LYS A 99 -4.30 10.31 -11.03
CA LYS A 99 -5.62 10.90 -11.18
C LYS A 99 -6.71 9.88 -11.52
N ALA A 100 -6.35 8.81 -12.23
CA ALA A 100 -7.30 7.79 -12.64
C ALA A 100 -7.59 6.78 -11.53
N GLY A 101 -6.72 6.68 -10.54
CA GLY A 101 -6.92 5.79 -9.42
C GLY A 101 -5.68 5.03 -8.98
N LEU A 102 -5.94 4.00 -8.18
CA LEU A 102 -4.92 3.07 -7.70
C LEU A 102 -4.69 1.95 -8.69
N GLN A 103 -3.44 1.53 -8.82
CA GLN A 103 -3.11 0.32 -9.55
C GLN A 103 -1.92 -0.39 -8.90
N GLN A 104 -1.91 -1.70 -9.02
CA GLN A 104 -0.76 -2.51 -8.64
C GLN A 104 0.21 -2.56 -9.81
N LEU A 105 1.50 -2.39 -9.53
CA LEU A 105 2.55 -2.42 -10.53
C LEU A 105 3.39 -3.69 -10.40
N SER A 106 3.91 -4.17 -11.54
CA SER A 106 4.98 -5.15 -11.55
C SER A 106 6.29 -4.50 -11.13
N GLN A 107 7.28 -5.33 -10.78
CA GLN A 107 8.62 -4.84 -10.46
C GLN A 107 9.23 -4.05 -11.62
N ALA A 108 9.04 -4.52 -12.85
CA ALA A 108 9.56 -3.83 -14.04
C ALA A 108 8.93 -2.46 -14.23
N GLN A 109 7.60 -2.37 -14.07
CA GLN A 109 6.88 -1.10 -14.15
C GLN A 109 7.36 -0.13 -13.05
N MET A 110 7.50 -0.62 -11.84
CA MET A 110 7.97 0.18 -10.71
C MET A 110 9.39 0.69 -10.95
N THR A 111 10.29 -0.15 -11.44
CA THR A 111 11.66 0.25 -11.74
C THR A 111 11.72 1.37 -12.78
N ALA A 112 10.89 1.29 -13.82
CA ALA A 112 10.83 2.34 -14.85
C ALA A 112 10.37 3.69 -14.26
N LEU A 113 9.34 3.67 -13.41
CA LEU A 113 8.86 4.88 -12.72
C LEU A 113 9.92 5.44 -11.77
N LEU A 114 10.62 4.55 -11.06
CA LEU A 114 11.63 4.97 -10.08
C LEU A 114 12.87 5.57 -10.74
N LYS A 115 13.24 5.13 -11.93
CA LYS A 115 14.32 5.75 -12.70
C LYS A 115 13.99 7.22 -13.03
N ASP A 116 12.77 7.46 -13.46
CA ASP A 116 12.32 8.83 -13.73
C ASP A 116 12.24 9.66 -12.45
N TYR A 117 11.68 9.09 -11.41
CA TYR A 117 11.60 9.73 -10.10
C TYR A 117 13.00 10.13 -9.58
N ALA A 118 13.99 9.24 -9.68
CA ALA A 118 15.33 9.51 -9.20
C ALA A 118 16.03 10.67 -9.95
N LYS A 119 15.68 10.86 -11.22
CA LYS A 119 16.18 12.02 -11.99
C LYS A 119 15.61 13.34 -11.47
N ARG A 120 14.35 13.33 -11.06
CA ARG A 120 13.69 14.53 -10.50
C ARG A 120 14.03 14.75 -9.03
N HIS A 121 14.40 13.71 -8.32
CA HIS A 121 14.71 13.73 -6.88
C HIS A 121 16.07 13.07 -6.60
N PRO A 122 17.18 13.65 -7.09
CA PRO A 122 18.49 13.00 -7.01
C PRO A 122 19.03 12.86 -5.59
N LYS A 123 18.48 13.59 -4.63
CA LYS A 123 18.89 13.56 -3.22
C LYS A 123 18.06 12.61 -2.36
N ASP A 124 17.01 12.01 -2.93
CA ASP A 124 16.20 11.06 -2.18
C ASP A 124 16.98 9.78 -1.93
N PRO A 125 17.27 9.43 -0.65
CA PRO A 125 18.09 8.27 -0.34
C PRO A 125 17.38 6.94 -0.59
N LEU A 126 16.08 6.95 -0.82
CA LEU A 126 15.28 5.74 -1.02
C LEU A 126 15.50 5.11 -2.39
N VAL A 127 15.90 5.90 -3.38
CA VAL A 127 15.97 5.46 -4.77
C VAL A 127 17.33 5.79 -5.39
N LYS A 128 17.97 4.78 -5.98
CA LYS A 128 19.19 4.96 -6.77
C LYS A 128 18.84 5.38 -8.20
N LYS A 129 19.84 5.96 -8.91
CA LYS A 129 19.67 6.43 -10.30
C LYS A 129 19.17 5.36 -11.25
N ASN A 130 19.49 4.08 -11.00
CA ASN A 130 19.02 2.96 -11.81
C ASN A 130 17.59 2.50 -11.48
N GLY A 131 16.89 3.20 -10.60
CA GLY A 131 15.53 2.85 -10.17
C GLY A 131 15.47 1.78 -9.10
N LYS A 132 16.59 1.43 -8.50
CA LYS A 132 16.62 0.44 -7.43
C LYS A 132 16.26 1.09 -6.09
N LEU A 133 15.35 0.47 -5.35
CA LEU A 133 14.97 0.92 -4.01
C LEU A 133 16.04 0.55 -2.99
N VAL A 134 16.31 1.50 -2.08
CA VAL A 134 17.12 1.27 -0.90
C VAL A 134 16.18 1.27 0.30
N ILE A 135 15.66 0.09 0.64
CA ILE A 135 14.65 -0.03 1.67
C ILE A 135 15.32 -0.17 3.04
N PRO A 136 14.97 0.69 4.00
CA PRO A 136 15.50 0.57 5.35
C PRO A 136 14.97 -0.70 6.01
N LYS A 137 15.83 -1.37 6.77
CA LYS A 137 15.45 -2.58 7.48
C LYS A 137 14.50 -2.19 8.62
N PRO A 138 13.30 -2.79 8.71
CA PRO A 138 12.40 -2.49 9.82
C PRO A 138 13.01 -2.90 11.16
N ASP A 139 12.80 -2.07 12.18
CA ASP A 139 13.22 -2.39 13.55
C ASP A 139 12.08 -3.06 14.29
N TYR A 140 12.06 -4.38 14.25
CA TYR A 140 11.03 -5.18 14.90
C TYR A 140 11.17 -5.22 16.43
N SER A 141 12.35 -4.85 16.98
CA SER A 141 12.61 -4.90 18.40
C SER A 141 11.73 -3.94 19.21
N LYS A 142 11.26 -2.87 18.58
CA LYS A 142 10.40 -1.87 19.22
C LYS A 142 8.91 -2.15 19.06
N GLY A 143 8.52 -3.20 18.35
CA GLY A 143 7.13 -3.53 18.08
C GLY A 143 6.38 -2.49 17.26
N ILE A 144 7.07 -1.48 16.75
CA ILE A 144 6.51 -0.38 15.96
C ILE A 144 7.27 -0.32 14.64
N TYR A 145 6.50 -0.22 13.54
CA TYR A 145 7.08 -0.08 12.21
C TYR A 145 7.31 1.39 11.90
N THR A 146 8.55 1.69 11.49
CA THR A 146 8.91 3.04 11.08
C THR A 146 8.41 3.28 9.66
N GLN A 147 7.69 4.38 9.47
CA GLN A 147 7.25 4.83 8.16
C GLN A 147 8.13 5.98 7.72
N ARG A 148 8.51 5.99 6.44
CA ARG A 148 9.21 7.12 5.83
C ARG A 148 8.42 7.60 4.63
N THR A 149 8.13 8.90 4.62
CA THR A 149 7.50 9.59 3.49
C THR A 149 8.58 10.41 2.78
N PHE A 150 8.64 10.32 1.47
CA PHE A 150 9.65 10.96 0.65
C PHE A 150 9.03 11.87 -0.40
#